data_a14714e1cb93d965f7a7504774e987b7
#
_entry.id   a14714e1cb93d965f7a7504774e987b7
#
_cell.length_a   1.000
_cell.length_b   1.000
_cell.length_c   1.000
_cell.angle_alpha   90.00
_cell.angle_beta   90.00
_cell.angle_gamma   90.00
#
_symmetry.space_group_name_H-M   'P 1'
#
loop_
_entity.id
_entity.type
_entity.pdbx_description
1 polymer ?
#
loop_
_entity_poly.entity_id
_entity_poly.type
_entity_poly.pdbx_seq_one_letter_code
_entity_poly.pdbx_strand_id
1 'polypeptide(L)'
;SGRIYFVKVSEIDWCEAAGNYIRVHVGGQSHLIRETMNRLETRLDASQFVRIHRSTIVNLDRIQELRSSFNGEHVVQLRGGTRLTMSRGYRDGLQERLRRPI
;
A
#
# COMPACT_ATOMS: atom_id res chain seq x y z
N SER A 1 -8.76 -6.30 -24.78
CA SER A 1 -10.02 -6.79 -24.27
C SER A 1 -10.03 -8.31 -24.23
N GLY A 2 -10.74 -8.89 -23.28
CA GLY A 2 -10.83 -10.34 -23.12
C GLY A 2 -9.64 -10.99 -22.46
N ARG A 3 -8.70 -10.22 -21.92
CA ARG A 3 -7.58 -10.79 -21.18
C ARG A 3 -7.93 -10.86 -19.70
N ILE A 4 -7.59 -11.99 -19.09
CA ILE A 4 -7.75 -12.20 -17.65
C ILE A 4 -6.36 -12.42 -17.06
N TYR A 5 -6.00 -11.61 -16.07
CA TYR A 5 -4.72 -11.71 -15.40
C TYR A 5 -4.91 -12.34 -14.03
N PHE A 6 -4.05 -13.29 -13.71
CA PHE A 6 -3.98 -13.90 -12.39
C PHE A 6 -2.80 -13.32 -11.65
N VAL A 7 -3.09 -12.65 -10.54
CA VAL A 7 -2.06 -11.99 -9.73
C VAL A 7 -2.02 -12.67 -8.37
N LYS A 8 -0.84 -13.11 -7.97
CA LYS A 8 -0.65 -13.63 -6.62
C LYS A 8 -0.68 -12.45 -5.66
N VAL A 9 -1.52 -12.54 -4.62
CA VAL A 9 -1.66 -11.47 -3.63
C VAL A 9 -0.31 -11.12 -3.01
N SER A 10 0.52 -12.14 -2.71
CA SER A 10 1.84 -11.92 -2.11
C SER A 10 2.80 -11.12 -3.00
N GLU A 11 2.52 -11.02 -4.29
CA GLU A 11 3.35 -10.28 -5.26
C GLU A 11 2.89 -8.84 -5.46
N ILE A 12 1.78 -8.45 -4.85
CA ILE A 12 1.31 -7.06 -4.93
C ILE A 12 2.28 -6.17 -4.16
N ASP A 13 2.72 -5.09 -4.82
CA ASP A 13 3.63 -4.12 -4.19
C ASP A 13 2.85 -3.09 -3.39
N TRP A 14 1.83 -2.53 -3.99
CA TRP A 14 0.96 -1.55 -3.33
C TRP A 14 -0.31 -1.34 -4.14
N CYS A 15 -1.30 -0.73 -3.51
CA CYS A 15 -2.59 -0.46 -4.11
C CYS A 15 -3.00 0.98 -3.85
N GLU A 16 -3.64 1.62 -4.83
CA GLU A 16 -4.12 2.98 -4.69
C GLU A 16 -5.55 3.12 -5.18
N ALA A 17 -6.28 4.01 -4.55
CA ALA A 17 -7.64 4.33 -4.97
C ALA A 17 -7.60 5.08 -6.30
N ALA A 18 -8.47 4.72 -7.22
CA ALA A 18 -8.59 5.32 -8.55
C ALA A 18 -10.07 5.42 -8.90
N GLY A 19 -10.75 6.43 -8.36
CA GLY A 19 -12.20 6.59 -8.52
C GLY A 19 -12.95 5.43 -7.87
N ASN A 20 -13.78 4.74 -8.65
CA ASN A 20 -14.53 3.57 -8.18
C ASN A 20 -13.70 2.28 -8.30
N TYR A 21 -12.43 2.40 -8.63
CA TYR A 21 -11.53 1.29 -8.84
C TYR A 21 -10.34 1.40 -7.90
N ILE A 22 -9.61 0.32 -7.80
CA ILE A 22 -8.31 0.30 -7.14
C ILE A 22 -7.29 -0.12 -8.19
N ARG A 23 -6.19 0.63 -8.25
CA ARG A 23 -5.06 0.26 -9.09
C ARG A 23 -4.11 -0.59 -8.26
N VAL A 24 -3.94 -1.83 -8.68
CA VAL A 24 -3.07 -2.80 -8.02
C VAL A 24 -1.74 -2.82 -8.76
N HIS A 25 -0.66 -2.49 -8.07
CA HIS A 25 0.68 -2.44 -8.65
C HIS A 25 1.44 -3.73 -8.33
N VAL A 26 1.90 -4.40 -9.38
CA VAL A 26 2.62 -5.67 -9.29
C VAL A 26 3.82 -5.61 -10.24
N GLY A 27 5.02 -5.59 -9.70
CA GLY A 27 6.22 -5.38 -10.51
C GLY A 27 6.13 -4.04 -11.20
N GLY A 28 6.46 -3.93 -12.43
CA GLY A 28 6.34 -2.68 -13.19
C GLY A 28 4.97 -2.47 -13.83
N GLN A 29 3.99 -3.32 -13.51
CA GLN A 29 2.67 -3.29 -14.14
C GLN A 29 1.58 -2.91 -13.14
N SER A 30 0.42 -2.52 -13.65
CA SER A 30 -0.72 -2.23 -12.80
C SER A 30 -2.00 -2.77 -13.42
N HIS A 31 -2.96 -3.09 -12.56
CA HIS A 31 -4.26 -3.62 -12.96
C HIS A 31 -5.35 -2.92 -12.16
N LEU A 32 -6.50 -2.69 -12.78
CA LEU A 32 -7.64 -2.07 -12.11
C LEU A 32 -8.63 -3.14 -11.66
N ILE A 33 -9.07 -3.02 -10.41
CA ILE A 33 -10.17 -3.84 -9.89
C ILE A 33 -11.26 -2.92 -9.35
N ARG A 34 -12.50 -3.36 -9.45
CA ARG A 34 -13.62 -2.60 -8.90
C ARG A 34 -13.83 -3.02 -7.45
N GLU A 35 -13.33 -2.20 -6.54
CA GLU A 35 -13.38 -2.49 -5.11
C GLU A 35 -13.18 -1.19 -4.34
N THR A 36 -13.60 -1.15 -3.08
CA THR A 36 -13.31 -0.04 -2.18
C THR A 36 -12.07 -0.35 -1.36
N MET A 37 -11.36 0.70 -0.93
CA MET A 37 -10.16 0.53 -0.10
C MET A 37 -10.50 -0.15 1.23
N ASN A 38 -11.65 0.20 1.82
CA ASN A 38 -12.05 -0.41 3.09
C ASN A 38 -12.27 -1.92 2.95
N ARG A 39 -12.91 -2.35 1.88
CA ARG A 39 -13.15 -3.76 1.65
C ARG A 39 -11.86 -4.50 1.32
N LEU A 40 -11.01 -3.89 0.50
CA LEU A 40 -9.72 -4.50 0.17
C LEU A 40 -8.88 -4.68 1.42
N GLU A 41 -8.84 -3.69 2.28
CA GLU A 41 -8.08 -3.76 3.54
C GLU A 41 -8.49 -4.96 4.38
N THR A 42 -9.79 -5.26 4.44
CA THR A 42 -10.26 -6.40 5.24
C THR A 42 -9.96 -7.76 4.59
N ARG A 43 -9.71 -7.77 3.28
CA ARG A 43 -9.46 -9.01 2.53
C ARG A 43 -7.98 -9.36 2.44
N LEU A 44 -7.11 -8.39 2.63
CA LEU A 44 -5.66 -8.60 2.58
C LEU A 44 -5.15 -9.05 3.95
N ASP A 45 -4.10 -9.86 3.93
CA ASP A 45 -3.45 -10.33 5.15
C ASP A 45 -2.81 -9.17 5.88
N ALA A 46 -3.27 -8.89 7.10
CA ALA A 46 -2.78 -7.78 7.91
C ALA A 46 -1.32 -7.95 8.36
N SER A 47 -0.77 -9.17 8.28
CA SER A 47 0.64 -9.40 8.56
C SER A 47 1.54 -9.02 7.39
N GLN A 48 0.97 -8.86 6.21
CA GLN A 48 1.73 -8.54 5.00
C GLN A 48 1.42 -7.16 4.44
N PHE A 49 0.19 -6.69 4.61
CA PHE A 49 -0.26 -5.42 4.05
C PHE A 49 -0.71 -4.46 5.14
N VAL A 50 -0.42 -3.19 4.94
CA VAL A 50 -0.85 -2.14 5.86
C VAL A 50 -1.36 -0.94 5.09
N ARG A 51 -2.42 -0.34 5.60
CA ARG A 51 -2.93 0.90 5.05
C ARG A 51 -2.10 2.06 5.61
N ILE A 52 -1.61 2.92 4.72
CA ILE A 52 -0.75 4.04 5.10
C ILE A 52 -1.39 5.40 4.79
N HIS A 53 -2.48 5.37 4.06
CA HIS A 53 -3.22 6.56 3.65
C HIS A 53 -4.64 6.12 3.33
N ARG A 54 -5.60 7.04 3.38
CA ARG A 54 -6.98 6.67 3.01
C ARG A 54 -7.07 6.07 1.61
N SER A 55 -6.12 6.41 0.74
CA SER A 55 -6.09 5.96 -0.65
C SER A 55 -4.98 4.97 -0.96
N THR A 56 -4.25 4.46 0.04
CA THR A 56 -3.05 3.66 -0.23
C THR A 56 -2.88 2.53 0.78
N ILE A 57 -2.65 1.33 0.24
CA ILE A 57 -2.26 0.13 1.01
C ILE A 57 -0.93 -0.34 0.44
N VAL A 58 -0.01 -0.75 1.30
CA VAL A 58 1.34 -1.17 0.88
C VAL A 58 1.68 -2.54 1.42
N ASN A 59 2.45 -3.31 0.64
CA ASN A 59 3.04 -4.56 1.08
C ASN A 59 4.26 -4.24 1.95
N LEU A 60 4.23 -4.70 3.20
CA LEU A 60 5.31 -4.43 4.15
C LEU A 60 6.67 -4.89 3.64
N ASP A 61 6.72 -6.00 2.91
CA ASP A 61 7.98 -6.55 2.39
C ASP A 61 8.61 -5.67 1.31
N ARG A 62 7.85 -4.72 0.76
CA ARG A 62 8.35 -3.83 -0.28
C ARG A 62 8.90 -2.53 0.27
N ILE A 63 8.70 -2.25 1.55
CA ILE A 63 9.17 -1.01 2.15
C ILE A 63 10.68 -1.06 2.29
N GLN A 64 11.35 -0.07 1.71
CA GLN A 64 12.79 0.07 1.81
C GLN A 64 13.18 1.09 2.88
N GLU A 65 12.43 2.19 2.98
CA GLU A 65 12.84 3.28 3.83
C GLU A 65 11.64 4.15 4.20
N LEU A 66 11.71 4.74 5.37
CA LEU A 66 10.74 5.72 5.87
C LEU A 66 11.47 7.03 6.15
N ARG A 67 10.88 8.14 5.71
CA ARG A 67 11.41 9.48 5.98
C ARG A 67 10.34 10.33 6.64
N SER A 68 10.71 11.03 7.69
CA SER A 68 9.85 12.02 8.33
C SER A 68 9.68 13.24 7.44
N SER A 69 8.51 13.86 7.50
CA SER A 69 8.19 15.08 6.83
C SER A 69 7.74 16.13 7.85
N PHE A 70 7.55 17.38 7.39
CA PHE A 70 7.30 18.53 8.27
C PHE A 70 6.13 18.38 9.24
N ASN A 71 4.99 17.93 8.74
CA ASN A 71 3.71 18.03 9.45
C ASN A 71 3.27 16.70 10.03
N GLY A 72 4.23 15.83 10.36
CA GLY A 72 3.95 14.53 10.92
C GLY A 72 3.62 13.47 9.90
N GLU A 73 3.62 13.82 8.61
CA GLU A 73 3.53 12.84 7.54
C GLU A 73 4.89 12.17 7.34
N HIS A 74 4.87 11.05 6.67
CA HIS A 74 6.08 10.31 6.32
C HIS A 74 6.04 9.96 4.84
N VAL A 75 7.23 9.86 4.25
CA VAL A 75 7.38 9.30 2.91
C VAL A 75 7.82 7.85 3.07
N VAL A 76 7.05 6.95 2.46
CA VAL A 76 7.35 5.52 2.42
C VAL A 76 7.95 5.23 1.06
N GLN A 77 9.22 4.86 1.02
CA GLN A 77 9.89 4.50 -0.22
C GLN A 77 9.93 2.99 -0.35
N LEU A 78 9.47 2.50 -1.49
CA LEU A 78 9.48 1.08 -1.79
C LEU A 78 10.75 0.69 -2.53
N ARG A 79 11.09 -0.58 -2.48
CA ARG A 79 12.13 -1.14 -3.32
C ARG A 79 11.73 -0.91 -4.77
N GLY A 80 12.65 -0.41 -5.58
CA GLY A 80 12.36 0.01 -6.94
C GLY A 80 12.11 1.52 -7.09
N GLY A 81 12.01 2.25 -5.98
CA GLY A 81 12.02 3.70 -5.99
C GLY A 81 10.67 4.41 -5.86
N THR A 82 9.56 3.68 -5.89
CA THR A 82 8.24 4.30 -5.70
C THR A 82 8.16 4.96 -4.32
N ARG A 83 7.68 6.20 -4.28
CA ARG A 83 7.51 6.97 -3.05
C ARG A 83 6.03 7.21 -2.78
N LEU A 84 5.61 6.88 -1.58
CA LEU A 84 4.22 6.98 -1.15
C LEU A 84 4.14 7.87 0.07
N THR A 85 3.01 8.54 0.25
CA THR A 85 2.79 9.36 1.44
C THR A 85 2.02 8.56 2.48
N MET A 86 2.54 8.53 3.70
CA MET A 86 1.80 8.01 4.85
C MET A 86 1.26 9.19 5.64
N SER A 87 -0.04 9.26 5.82
CA SER A 87 -0.65 10.32 6.60
C SER A 87 -0.51 10.01 8.10
N ARG A 88 -0.54 11.07 8.91
CA ARG A 88 -0.35 10.96 10.36
C ARG A 88 -1.27 9.96 11.03
N GLY A 89 -2.51 9.89 10.59
CA GLY A 89 -3.50 9.00 11.21
C GLY A 89 -3.22 7.53 11.01
N TYR A 90 -2.30 7.18 10.11
CA TYR A 90 -1.94 5.78 9.84
C TYR A 90 -0.57 5.39 10.38
N ARG A 91 0.15 6.32 11.01
CA ARG A 91 1.48 6.06 11.55
C ARG A 91 1.49 4.97 12.60
N ASP A 92 0.54 5.02 13.52
CA ASP A 92 0.50 4.05 14.62
C ASP A 92 0.27 2.62 14.12
N GLY A 93 -0.55 2.46 13.08
CA GLY A 93 -0.76 1.15 12.48
C GLY A 93 0.50 0.57 11.88
N LEU A 94 1.28 1.37 11.16
CA LEU A 94 2.54 0.91 10.61
C LEU A 94 3.56 0.63 11.71
N GLN A 95 3.66 1.52 12.70
CA GLN A 95 4.56 1.34 13.84
C GLN A 95 4.28 0.03 14.54
N GLU A 96 3.01 -0.30 14.75
CA GLU A 96 2.62 -1.54 15.39
C GLU A 96 3.03 -2.76 14.56
N ARG A 97 2.84 -2.69 13.23
CA ARG A 97 3.26 -3.78 12.34
C ARG A 97 4.76 -4.00 12.37
N LEU A 98 5.53 -2.92 12.42
CA LEU A 98 6.98 -2.99 12.47
C LEU A 98 7.50 -3.28 13.88
N ARG A 99 6.65 -3.09 14.89
CA ARG A 99 7.00 -3.19 16.32
C ARG A 99 8.17 -2.27 16.66
N ARG A 100 8.19 -1.08 16.07
CA ARG A 100 9.22 -0.07 16.27
C ARG A 100 8.61 1.31 16.21
N PRO A 101 9.09 2.26 17.03
CA PRO A 101 8.69 3.65 16.88
C PRO A 101 9.21 4.20 15.55
N ILE A 102 8.43 5.08 14.99
CA ILE A 102 8.78 5.74 13.74
C ILE A 102 9.02 7.21 14.00
#